data_dea57a6ea20bf4ad64a9fe18a7c2d2bc
#
_entry.id   dea57a6ea20bf4ad64a9fe18a7c2d2bc
#
_cell.length_a   1.000
_cell.length_b   1.000
_cell.length_c   1.000
_cell.angle_alpha   90.00
_cell.angle_beta   90.00
_cell.angle_gamma   90.00
#
_symmetry.space_group_name_H-M   'P 1'
#
loop_
_entity.id
_entity.type
_entity.pdbx_description
1 polymer ?
#
loop_
_entity_poly.entity_id
_entity_poly.type
_entity_poly.pdbx_seq_one_letter_code
_entity_poly.pdbx_strand_id
1 'polypeptide(L)'
;STHPIASSLREAYGKPIAKEQIQDVQEVAGNGVQATIQGHLVLAGKAAMLEQQNISVPAETKSLTGTKVFVAVDHVYQGCILIADPLKPTSAAAIQAIKALGVEKTVLLSGDTEQTAKAVANTLHMDEVHAQLLPQDKVQCLEDLLHSQKEGKLLAYVGDGINDAPVLTRADVGIAMGAMGSD
;
A
#
# COMPACT_ATOMS: atom_id res chain seq x y z
N SER A 1 -6.06 12.45 -16.08
CA SER A 1 -5.10 12.59 -15.00
C SER A 1 -3.93 11.63 -15.20
N THR A 2 -2.72 12.09 -14.93
CA THR A 2 -1.47 11.28 -14.92
C THR A 2 -1.17 10.71 -13.53
N HIS A 3 -2.08 10.91 -12.58
CA HIS A 3 -1.91 10.43 -11.20
C HIS A 3 -1.83 8.89 -11.15
N PRO A 4 -0.92 8.29 -10.34
CA PRO A 4 -0.77 6.83 -10.23
C PRO A 4 -2.09 6.10 -9.96
N ILE A 5 -2.93 6.62 -9.07
CA ILE A 5 -4.28 6.11 -8.78
C ILE A 5 -5.13 6.01 -10.06
N ALA A 6 -5.10 7.03 -10.92
CA ALA A 6 -5.88 7.02 -12.16
C ALA A 6 -5.34 6.01 -13.18
N SER A 7 -4.05 5.70 -13.14
CA SER A 7 -3.44 4.65 -13.96
C SER A 7 -3.89 3.27 -13.51
N SER A 8 -3.81 2.98 -12.20
CA SER A 8 -4.29 1.71 -11.63
C SER A 8 -5.78 1.47 -11.90
N LEU A 9 -6.61 2.53 -11.79
CA LEU A 9 -8.04 2.43 -12.11
C LEU A 9 -8.29 2.12 -13.59
N ARG A 10 -7.53 2.73 -14.51
CA ARG A 10 -7.66 2.46 -15.95
C ARG A 10 -7.24 1.05 -16.31
N GLU A 11 -6.15 0.58 -15.72
CA GLU A 11 -5.66 -0.78 -15.91
C GLU A 11 -6.67 -1.81 -15.41
N ALA A 12 -7.20 -1.64 -14.21
CA ALA A 12 -8.24 -2.50 -13.64
C ALA A 12 -9.54 -2.49 -14.47
N TYR A 13 -9.90 -1.35 -15.07
CA TYR A 13 -11.08 -1.26 -15.93
C TYR A 13 -10.89 -2.01 -17.25
N GLY A 14 -9.68 -1.99 -17.84
CA GLY A 14 -9.26 -2.79 -18.99
C GLY A 14 -10.02 -2.55 -20.30
N LYS A 15 -10.87 -1.50 -20.37
CA LYS A 15 -11.68 -1.18 -21.54
C LYS A 15 -11.41 0.25 -22.03
N PRO A 16 -11.64 0.55 -23.33
CA PRO A 16 -11.57 1.91 -23.83
C PRO A 16 -12.54 2.84 -23.08
N ILE A 17 -12.05 4.05 -22.75
CA ILE A 17 -12.86 5.07 -22.09
C ILE A 17 -13.38 6.05 -23.15
N ALA A 18 -14.69 6.19 -23.25
CA ALA A 18 -15.36 7.15 -24.13
C ALA A 18 -15.20 8.57 -23.56
N LYS A 19 -14.09 9.22 -23.89
CA LYS A 19 -13.75 10.56 -23.35
C LYS A 19 -14.75 11.64 -23.77
N GLU A 20 -15.40 11.48 -24.90
CA GLU A 20 -16.45 12.36 -25.44
C GLU A 20 -17.70 12.43 -24.56
N GLN A 21 -17.88 11.46 -23.67
CA GLN A 21 -19.00 11.41 -22.73
C GLN A 21 -18.69 12.13 -21.41
N ILE A 22 -17.45 12.61 -21.24
CA ILE A 22 -16.98 13.25 -20.00
C ILE A 22 -16.90 14.76 -20.25
N GLN A 23 -17.67 15.53 -19.46
CA GLN A 23 -17.75 16.99 -19.53
C GLN A 23 -17.47 17.61 -18.17
N ASP A 24 -17.19 18.90 -18.12
CA ASP A 24 -17.07 19.73 -16.91
C ASP A 24 -16.14 19.12 -15.85
N VAL A 25 -15.00 18.56 -16.28
CA VAL A 25 -14.03 17.96 -15.37
C VAL A 25 -13.37 19.03 -14.52
N GLN A 26 -13.51 18.93 -13.20
CA GLN A 26 -12.89 19.82 -12.23
C GLN A 26 -12.12 19.02 -11.20
N GLU A 27 -10.85 19.37 -11.01
CA GLU A 27 -10.03 18.81 -9.93
C GLU A 27 -10.27 19.62 -8.63
N VAL A 28 -10.64 18.90 -7.57
CA VAL A 28 -10.72 19.45 -6.22
C VAL A 28 -9.41 19.14 -5.52
N ALA A 29 -8.55 20.16 -5.42
CA ALA A 29 -7.18 20.00 -4.95
C ALA A 29 -7.09 19.18 -3.65
N GLY A 30 -6.30 18.11 -3.69
CA GLY A 30 -6.08 17.20 -2.56
C GLY A 30 -7.26 16.32 -2.16
N ASN A 31 -8.44 16.45 -2.79
CA ASN A 31 -9.67 15.74 -2.42
C ASN A 31 -10.17 14.78 -3.49
N GLY A 32 -10.06 15.11 -4.77
CA GLY A 32 -10.54 14.25 -5.85
C GLY A 32 -10.92 15.00 -7.11
N VAL A 33 -11.87 14.48 -7.85
CA VAL A 33 -12.35 15.03 -9.12
C VAL A 33 -13.88 14.96 -9.18
N GLN A 34 -14.49 15.95 -9.80
CA GLN A 34 -15.89 15.90 -10.23
C GLN A 34 -15.97 16.05 -11.75
N ALA A 35 -16.97 15.43 -12.35
CA ALA A 35 -17.24 15.54 -13.79
C ALA A 35 -18.71 15.25 -14.08
N THR A 36 -19.18 15.71 -15.23
CA THR A 36 -20.46 15.29 -15.79
C THR A 36 -20.25 14.18 -16.79
N ILE A 37 -20.87 13.01 -16.57
CA ILE A 37 -20.78 11.85 -17.43
C ILE A 37 -22.18 11.44 -17.86
N GLN A 38 -22.47 11.54 -19.16
CA GLN A 38 -23.80 11.24 -19.72
C GLN A 38 -24.94 12.02 -19.02
N GLY A 39 -24.68 13.25 -18.61
CA GLY A 39 -25.66 14.11 -17.93
C GLY A 39 -25.73 13.90 -16.41
N HIS A 40 -24.99 12.97 -15.84
CA HIS A 40 -24.92 12.70 -14.40
C HIS A 40 -23.69 13.34 -13.77
N LEU A 41 -23.87 13.99 -12.62
CA LEU A 41 -22.76 14.52 -11.82
C LEU A 41 -22.05 13.34 -11.10
N VAL A 42 -20.79 13.13 -11.41
CA VAL A 42 -19.96 12.09 -10.80
C VAL A 42 -18.89 12.74 -9.94
N LEU A 43 -18.81 12.32 -8.69
CA LEU A 43 -17.76 12.67 -7.74
C LEU A 43 -16.90 11.44 -7.48
N ALA A 44 -15.57 11.60 -7.55
CA ALA A 44 -14.62 10.53 -7.25
C ALA A 44 -13.44 11.09 -6.45
N GLY A 45 -13.24 10.62 -5.22
CA GLY A 45 -12.17 11.14 -4.37
C GLY A 45 -12.20 10.66 -2.92
N LYS A 46 -11.66 11.48 -2.01
CA LYS A 46 -11.66 11.18 -0.57
C LYS A 46 -13.06 11.30 0.02
N ALA A 47 -13.30 10.59 1.13
CA ALA A 47 -14.58 10.68 1.86
C ALA A 47 -14.97 12.14 2.19
N ALA A 48 -14.00 12.95 2.61
CA ALA A 48 -14.22 14.38 2.93
C ALA A 48 -14.84 15.16 1.77
N MET A 49 -14.51 14.85 0.51
CA MET A 49 -15.12 15.52 -0.66
C MET A 49 -16.61 15.22 -0.76
N LEU A 50 -17.01 13.99 -0.52
CA LEU A 50 -18.42 13.59 -0.55
C LEU A 50 -19.18 14.19 0.64
N GLU A 51 -18.58 14.17 1.83
CA GLU A 51 -19.16 14.71 3.06
C GLU A 51 -19.38 16.24 2.99
N GLN A 52 -18.47 16.98 2.35
CA GLN A 52 -18.64 18.41 2.08
C GLN A 52 -19.87 18.71 1.20
N GLN A 53 -20.32 17.73 0.44
CA GLN A 53 -21.54 17.78 -0.36
C GLN A 53 -22.75 17.11 0.32
N ASN A 54 -22.68 16.90 1.63
CA ASN A 54 -23.72 16.25 2.45
C ASN A 54 -24.03 14.80 2.02
N ILE A 55 -23.07 14.10 1.40
CA ILE A 55 -23.21 12.70 1.01
C ILE A 55 -22.61 11.83 2.13
N SER A 56 -23.46 11.03 2.75
CA SER A 56 -23.03 10.13 3.84
C SER A 56 -22.19 8.98 3.29
N VAL A 57 -21.04 8.77 3.90
CA VAL A 57 -20.11 7.65 3.59
C VAL A 57 -20.15 6.66 4.74
N PRO A 58 -20.46 5.36 4.48
CA PRO A 58 -20.52 4.34 5.52
C PRO A 58 -19.21 4.20 6.30
N ALA A 59 -19.32 4.10 7.63
CA ALA A 59 -18.16 4.03 8.53
C ALA A 59 -17.28 2.81 8.25
N GLU A 60 -17.87 1.67 7.91
CA GLU A 60 -17.18 0.45 7.53
C GLU A 60 -16.25 0.62 6.33
N THR A 61 -16.64 1.44 5.33
CA THR A 61 -15.77 1.69 4.17
C THR A 61 -14.61 2.63 4.52
N LYS A 62 -14.79 3.49 5.52
CA LYS A 62 -13.72 4.36 6.02
C LYS A 62 -12.62 3.57 6.75
N SER A 63 -12.98 2.46 7.42
CA SER A 63 -12.07 1.62 8.18
C SER A 63 -11.23 0.67 7.31
N LEU A 64 -11.55 0.49 6.04
CA LEU A 64 -10.76 -0.34 5.12
C LEU A 64 -9.32 0.16 5.01
N THR A 65 -8.37 -0.75 4.92
CA THR A 65 -6.95 -0.43 4.74
C THR A 65 -6.61 -0.27 3.26
N GLY A 66 -5.80 0.74 2.91
CA GLY A 66 -5.39 1.04 1.54
C GLY A 66 -5.89 2.40 1.06
N THR A 67 -5.49 2.78 -0.16
CA THR A 67 -5.95 4.01 -0.80
C THR A 67 -7.38 3.85 -1.29
N LYS A 68 -8.26 4.72 -0.82
CA LYS A 68 -9.70 4.65 -1.10
C LYS A 68 -10.13 5.76 -2.04
N VAL A 69 -10.89 5.40 -3.06
CA VAL A 69 -11.60 6.35 -3.93
C VAL A 69 -13.09 6.13 -3.75
N PHE A 70 -13.74 7.06 -3.07
CA PHE A 70 -15.18 7.06 -2.86
C PHE A 70 -15.86 7.65 -4.09
N VAL A 71 -16.96 7.04 -4.52
CA VAL A 71 -17.70 7.44 -5.72
C VAL A 71 -19.14 7.78 -5.35
N ALA A 72 -19.62 8.92 -5.86
CA ALA A 72 -21.03 9.29 -5.81
C ALA A 72 -21.51 9.73 -7.20
N VAL A 73 -22.77 9.49 -7.50
CA VAL A 73 -23.46 9.91 -8.71
C VAL A 73 -24.73 10.63 -8.29
N ASP A 74 -24.95 11.84 -8.82
CA ASP A 74 -26.12 12.69 -8.51
C ASP A 74 -26.37 12.81 -7.00
N HIS A 75 -25.31 13.07 -6.24
CA HIS A 75 -25.30 13.17 -4.77
C HIS A 75 -25.69 11.89 -4.02
N VAL A 76 -25.71 10.73 -4.71
CA VAL A 76 -25.95 9.42 -4.08
C VAL A 76 -24.66 8.63 -4.03
N TYR A 77 -24.26 8.18 -2.83
CA TYR A 77 -23.09 7.32 -2.64
C TYR A 77 -23.27 6.00 -3.40
N GLN A 78 -22.31 5.65 -4.25
CA GLN A 78 -22.33 4.45 -5.07
C GLN A 78 -21.40 3.36 -4.54
N GLY A 79 -20.32 3.74 -3.88
CA GLY A 79 -19.35 2.77 -3.37
C GLY A 79 -17.96 3.34 -3.14
N CYS A 80 -17.06 2.45 -2.79
CA CYS A 80 -15.64 2.75 -2.59
C CYS A 80 -14.78 1.79 -3.42
N ILE A 81 -13.87 2.35 -4.20
CA ILE A 81 -12.85 1.57 -4.89
C ILE A 81 -11.63 1.56 -3.97
N LEU A 82 -11.21 0.38 -3.55
CA LEU A 82 -10.01 0.19 -2.75
C LEU A 82 -8.84 -0.10 -3.69
N ILE A 83 -7.82 0.74 -3.62
CA ILE A 83 -6.55 0.53 -4.29
C ILE A 83 -5.58 0.07 -3.21
N ALA A 84 -5.24 -1.19 -3.25
CA ALA A 84 -4.28 -1.82 -2.36
C ALA A 84 -3.22 -2.50 -3.23
N ASP A 85 -1.98 -2.47 -2.77
CA ASP A 85 -0.94 -3.35 -3.32
C ASP A 85 -1.17 -4.75 -2.74
N PRO A 86 -1.69 -5.71 -3.54
CA PRO A 86 -1.88 -7.05 -3.04
C PRO A 86 -0.53 -7.70 -2.76
N LEU A 87 -0.45 -8.44 -1.67
CA LEU A 87 0.70 -9.32 -1.46
C LEU A 87 0.79 -10.30 -2.63
N LYS A 88 2.00 -10.51 -3.15
CA LYS A 88 2.21 -11.53 -4.19
C LYS A 88 1.71 -12.90 -3.65
N PRO A 89 0.98 -13.68 -4.45
CA PRO A 89 0.42 -14.97 -3.99
C PRO A 89 1.47 -15.92 -3.41
N THR A 90 2.71 -15.79 -3.86
CA THR A 90 3.86 -16.61 -3.41
C THR A 90 4.49 -16.13 -2.11
N SER A 91 4.18 -14.92 -1.61
CA SER A 91 4.89 -14.33 -0.46
C SER A 91 4.75 -15.17 0.82
N ALA A 92 3.55 -15.62 1.15
CA ALA A 92 3.34 -16.44 2.34
C ALA A 92 4.09 -17.78 2.25
N ALA A 93 4.05 -18.42 1.08
CA ALA A 93 4.78 -19.67 0.85
C ALA A 93 6.32 -19.47 0.94
N ALA A 94 6.83 -18.33 0.45
CA ALA A 94 8.25 -18.00 0.56
C ALA A 94 8.68 -17.81 2.02
N ILE A 95 7.90 -17.09 2.83
CA ILE A 95 8.19 -16.92 4.28
C ILE A 95 8.17 -18.28 5.00
N GLN A 96 7.20 -19.13 4.70
CA GLN A 96 7.15 -20.48 5.28
C GLN A 96 8.36 -21.33 4.86
N ALA A 97 8.78 -21.25 3.60
CA ALA A 97 9.92 -21.99 3.09
C ALA A 97 11.22 -21.59 3.80
N ILE A 98 11.48 -20.29 3.99
CA ILE A 98 12.69 -19.84 4.70
C ILE A 98 12.67 -20.24 6.18
N LYS A 99 11.51 -20.25 6.84
CA LYS A 99 11.37 -20.79 8.21
C LYS A 99 11.66 -22.29 8.25
N ALA A 100 11.19 -23.04 7.28
CA ALA A 100 11.48 -24.49 7.17
C ALA A 100 12.98 -24.79 6.93
N LEU A 101 13.72 -23.83 6.33
CA LEU A 101 15.17 -23.89 6.15
C LEU A 101 15.96 -23.49 7.41
N GLY A 102 15.29 -23.17 8.51
CA GLY A 102 15.92 -22.89 9.81
C GLY A 102 16.05 -21.41 10.17
N VAL A 103 15.36 -20.50 9.46
CA VAL A 103 15.25 -19.10 9.90
C VAL A 103 14.42 -19.07 11.19
N GLU A 104 15.04 -18.63 12.28
CA GLU A 104 14.45 -18.67 13.62
C GLU A 104 13.44 -17.54 13.86
N LYS A 105 13.63 -16.39 13.22
CA LYS A 105 12.80 -15.19 13.42
C LYS A 105 12.68 -14.41 12.12
N THR A 106 11.46 -13.98 11.82
CA THR A 106 11.15 -13.13 10.68
C THR A 106 10.54 -11.82 11.19
N VAL A 107 11.08 -10.68 10.73
CA VAL A 107 10.69 -9.34 11.17
C VAL A 107 10.28 -8.51 9.96
N LEU A 108 9.16 -7.81 10.05
CA LEU A 108 8.70 -6.86 9.05
C LEU A 108 9.02 -5.44 9.49
N LEU A 109 9.81 -4.70 8.69
CA LEU A 109 10.05 -3.26 8.86
C LEU A 109 9.30 -2.49 7.78
N SER A 110 8.26 -1.73 8.15
CA SER A 110 7.38 -1.02 7.21
C SER A 110 7.23 0.46 7.55
N GLY A 111 7.19 1.30 6.51
CA GLY A 111 6.77 2.70 6.62
C GLY A 111 5.25 2.90 6.71
N ASP A 112 4.47 1.85 6.46
CA ASP A 112 3.01 1.91 6.49
C ASP A 112 2.44 2.10 7.89
N THR A 113 1.13 2.38 7.94
CA THR A 113 0.40 2.47 9.22
C THR A 113 0.48 1.14 9.98
N GLU A 114 0.40 1.22 11.29
CA GLU A 114 0.43 0.04 12.17
C GLU A 114 -0.63 -1.00 11.79
N GLN A 115 -1.83 -0.54 11.41
CA GLN A 115 -2.92 -1.42 10.98
C GLN A 115 -2.56 -2.20 9.70
N THR A 116 -1.98 -1.51 8.71
CA THR A 116 -1.56 -2.13 7.44
C THR A 116 -0.43 -3.13 7.67
N ALA A 117 0.61 -2.70 8.37
CA ALA A 117 1.78 -3.55 8.63
C ALA A 117 1.42 -4.80 9.44
N LYS A 118 0.56 -4.68 10.46
CA LYS A 118 0.04 -5.82 11.23
C LYS A 118 -0.78 -6.78 10.36
N ALA A 119 -1.64 -6.26 9.48
CA ALA A 119 -2.42 -7.10 8.56
C ALA A 119 -1.51 -7.91 7.63
N VAL A 120 -0.48 -7.28 7.06
CA VAL A 120 0.54 -7.94 6.24
C VAL A 120 1.31 -8.99 7.04
N ALA A 121 1.81 -8.63 8.23
CA ALA A 121 2.56 -9.53 9.09
C ALA A 121 1.76 -10.77 9.49
N ASN A 122 0.48 -10.61 9.82
CA ASN A 122 -0.42 -11.70 10.13
C ASN A 122 -0.64 -12.62 8.92
N THR A 123 -0.87 -12.05 7.73
CA THR A 123 -1.06 -12.83 6.49
C THR A 123 0.18 -13.62 6.11
N LEU A 124 1.37 -13.05 6.35
CA LEU A 124 2.66 -13.69 6.06
C LEU A 124 3.19 -14.56 7.19
N HIS A 125 2.50 -14.61 8.35
CA HIS A 125 2.95 -15.29 9.56
C HIS A 125 4.35 -14.84 10.02
N MET A 126 4.58 -13.51 9.99
CA MET A 126 5.79 -12.90 10.53
C MET A 126 5.79 -12.95 12.05
N ASP A 127 6.97 -13.06 12.66
CA ASP A 127 7.10 -13.18 14.12
C ASP A 127 7.09 -11.83 14.83
N GLU A 128 7.54 -10.76 14.13
CA GLU A 128 7.60 -9.40 14.67
C GLU A 128 7.30 -8.37 13.58
N VAL A 129 6.76 -7.21 13.95
CA VAL A 129 6.46 -6.12 13.02
C VAL A 129 6.76 -4.76 13.66
N HIS A 130 7.48 -3.93 12.93
CA HIS A 130 7.68 -2.51 13.22
C HIS A 130 7.08 -1.69 12.09
N ALA A 131 6.19 -0.77 12.45
CA ALA A 131 5.42 0.04 11.51
C ALA A 131 5.75 1.53 11.63
N GLN A 132 5.30 2.34 10.68
CA GLN A 132 5.45 3.80 10.66
C GLN A 132 6.93 4.25 10.69
N LEU A 133 7.83 3.41 10.19
CA LEU A 133 9.26 3.68 10.21
C LEU A 133 9.65 4.64 9.07
N LEU A 134 10.40 5.67 9.42
CA LEU A 134 11.17 6.44 8.45
C LEU A 134 12.44 5.67 8.05
N PRO A 135 13.10 6.04 6.95
CA PRO A 135 14.32 5.34 6.51
C PRO A 135 15.40 5.21 7.60
N GLN A 136 15.61 6.27 8.41
CA GLN A 136 16.55 6.25 9.54
C GLN A 136 16.11 5.30 10.65
N ASP A 137 14.80 5.19 10.90
CA ASP A 137 14.26 4.31 11.95
C ASP A 137 14.46 2.84 11.57
N LYS A 138 14.35 2.50 10.27
CA LYS A 138 14.66 1.15 9.78
C LYS A 138 16.12 0.77 10.07
N VAL A 139 17.05 1.72 9.88
CA VAL A 139 18.46 1.49 10.19
C VAL A 139 18.64 1.21 11.69
N GLN A 140 18.04 2.04 12.55
CA GLN A 140 18.11 1.84 13.99
C GLN A 140 17.52 0.49 14.42
N CYS A 141 16.33 0.13 13.90
CA CYS A 141 15.73 -1.18 14.17
C CYS A 141 16.65 -2.34 13.76
N LEU A 142 17.32 -2.22 12.59
CA LEU A 142 18.27 -3.23 12.16
C LEU A 142 19.46 -3.33 13.14
N GLU A 143 20.03 -2.22 13.55
CA GLU A 143 21.14 -2.19 14.51
C GLU A 143 20.75 -2.80 15.85
N ASP A 144 19.54 -2.53 16.35
CA ASP A 144 19.00 -3.12 17.59
C ASP A 144 18.84 -4.64 17.44
N LEU A 145 18.37 -5.11 16.28
CA LEU A 145 18.27 -6.53 15.96
C LEU A 145 19.63 -7.21 15.90
N LEU A 146 20.63 -6.57 15.27
CA LEU A 146 22.02 -7.06 15.22
C LEU A 146 22.62 -7.17 16.62
N HIS A 147 22.42 -6.17 17.49
CA HIS A 147 22.93 -6.21 18.87
C HIS A 147 22.24 -7.29 19.73
N SER A 148 20.99 -7.62 19.44
CA SER A 148 20.22 -8.62 20.19
C SER A 148 20.35 -10.04 19.67
N GLN A 149 21.05 -10.24 18.52
CA GLN A 149 21.18 -11.56 17.94
C GLN A 149 22.11 -12.46 18.77
N LYS A 150 21.84 -13.75 18.73
CA LYS A 150 22.65 -14.77 19.42
C LYS A 150 23.99 -14.97 18.70
N GLU A 151 25.01 -15.31 19.47
CA GLU A 151 26.31 -15.66 18.91
C GLU A 151 26.23 -16.75 17.83
N GLY A 152 26.91 -16.53 16.70
CA GLY A 152 26.91 -17.45 15.56
C GLY A 152 25.65 -17.40 14.67
N LYS A 153 24.72 -16.46 14.90
CA LYS A 153 23.59 -16.20 14.00
C LYS A 153 23.90 -15.03 13.10
N LEU A 154 23.26 -15.01 11.92
CA LEU A 154 23.37 -13.94 10.94
C LEU A 154 21.99 -13.33 10.70
N LEU A 155 21.96 -12.01 10.49
CA LEU A 155 20.80 -11.24 10.11
C LEU A 155 20.82 -10.99 8.61
N ALA A 156 19.81 -11.50 7.89
CA ALA A 156 19.58 -11.16 6.50
C ALA A 156 18.51 -10.07 6.38
N TYR A 157 18.78 -9.02 5.59
CA TYR A 157 17.81 -7.99 5.24
C TYR A 157 17.46 -8.10 3.76
N VAL A 158 16.16 -8.08 3.46
CA VAL A 158 15.61 -8.11 2.10
C VAL A 158 14.87 -6.81 1.84
N GLY A 159 15.24 -6.09 0.79
CA GLY A 159 14.63 -4.80 0.42
C GLY A 159 14.70 -4.51 -1.07
N ASP A 160 14.09 -3.40 -1.52
CA ASP A 160 14.03 -3.00 -2.93
C ASP A 160 15.34 -2.43 -3.49
N GLY A 161 16.32 -2.17 -2.63
CA GLY A 161 17.66 -1.69 -3.00
C GLY A 161 17.77 -0.18 -3.15
N ILE A 162 16.73 0.56 -3.47
CA ILE A 162 16.78 2.01 -3.71
C ILE A 162 16.64 2.78 -2.38
N ASN A 163 15.53 2.56 -1.69
CA ASN A 163 15.23 3.25 -0.43
C ASN A 163 15.89 2.58 0.78
N ASP A 164 16.17 1.29 0.66
CA ASP A 164 16.71 0.47 1.74
C ASP A 164 18.23 0.25 1.66
N ALA A 165 18.95 0.92 0.73
CA ALA A 165 20.39 0.76 0.56
C ALA A 165 21.18 0.94 1.87
N PRO A 166 20.92 1.92 2.75
CA PRO A 166 21.63 2.06 4.02
C PRO A 166 21.38 0.88 4.97
N VAL A 167 20.23 0.25 4.92
CA VAL A 167 19.86 -0.90 5.75
C VAL A 167 20.52 -2.17 5.20
N LEU A 168 20.43 -2.36 3.88
CA LEU A 168 21.04 -3.50 3.16
C LEU A 168 22.55 -3.62 3.41
N THR A 169 23.25 -2.48 3.44
CA THR A 169 24.71 -2.44 3.64
C THR A 169 25.15 -2.71 5.08
N ARG A 170 24.24 -2.60 6.07
CA ARG A 170 24.52 -2.84 7.49
C ARG A 170 24.19 -4.24 7.95
N ALA A 171 23.30 -4.94 7.25
CA ALA A 171 22.97 -6.33 7.56
C ALA A 171 24.16 -7.25 7.32
N ASP A 172 24.22 -8.38 8.04
CA ASP A 172 25.23 -9.41 7.77
C ASP A 172 25.09 -9.98 6.35
N VAL A 173 23.83 -10.07 5.85
CA VAL A 173 23.51 -10.45 4.48
C VAL A 173 22.43 -9.50 3.94
N GLY A 174 22.80 -8.64 2.97
CA GLY A 174 21.87 -7.79 2.26
C GLY A 174 21.37 -8.46 0.96
N ILE A 175 20.06 -8.56 0.77
CA ILE A 175 19.43 -9.08 -0.44
C ILE A 175 18.60 -7.99 -1.08
N ALA A 176 19.08 -7.42 -2.20
CA ALA A 176 18.33 -6.44 -2.96
C ALA A 176 17.42 -7.14 -3.98
N MET A 177 16.13 -6.90 -3.88
CA MET A 177 15.16 -7.30 -4.89
C MET A 177 15.28 -6.34 -6.08
N GLY A 178 15.77 -6.81 -7.22
CA GLY A 178 15.94 -5.99 -8.43
C GLY A 178 14.61 -5.49 -9.00
N ALA A 179 14.69 -4.53 -9.94
CA ALA A 179 13.52 -3.90 -10.60
C ALA A 179 12.54 -4.90 -11.26
N MET A 180 12.99 -6.12 -11.54
CA MET A 180 12.13 -7.23 -12.02
C MET A 180 11.33 -7.91 -10.90
N GLY A 181 11.55 -7.57 -9.66
CA GLY A 181 10.77 -8.07 -8.51
C GLY A 181 9.62 -7.16 -8.11
N SER A 182 9.48 -6.00 -8.76
CA SER A 182 8.43 -5.01 -8.51
C SER A 182 7.29 -5.01 -9.55
N ASP A 183 7.29 -5.96 -10.48
CA ASP A 183 6.17 -6.16 -11.43
C ASP A 183 5.15 -7.16 -10.88
#